data_fd63fd1e13c0b46708ae2ee5673f3027
#
_entry.id   fd63fd1e13c0b46708ae2ee5673f3027
#
_cell.length_a   1.000
_cell.length_b   1.000
_cell.length_c   1.000
_cell.angle_alpha   90.00
_cell.angle_beta   90.00
_cell.angle_gamma   90.00
#
_symmetry.space_group_name_H-M   'P 1'
#
loop_
_entity.id
_entity.type
_entity.pdbx_description
1 polymer ?
#
loop_
_entity_poly.entity_id
_entity_poly.type
_entity_poly.pdbx_seq_one_letter_code
_entity_poly.pdbx_strand_id
1 'polypeptide(L)'
;MCTTVIVGRLASTTGRVILGHNEDSGGRCMHQQFWVPGGSHSAGEFVEGEPGRARVPQAPVTLGTYWSNMLAPAPGSSFDQGMANDAGVVMCSNSGGDSYDGHLSDEEVGLF
;
A
#
# COMPACT_ATOMS: atom_id res chain seq x y z
N MET A 1 -12.67 -9.72 -6.19
CA MET A 1 -11.42 -10.52 -6.34
C MET A 1 -10.41 -9.65 -7.07
N CYS A 2 -9.24 -9.44 -6.49
CA CYS A 2 -8.21 -8.60 -7.09
C CYS A 2 -7.34 -9.43 -8.04
N THR A 3 -6.83 -8.81 -9.08
CA THR A 3 -5.93 -9.47 -10.03
C THR A 3 -4.70 -8.61 -10.25
N THR A 4 -3.53 -9.23 -10.15
CA THR A 4 -2.25 -8.58 -10.43
C THR A 4 -1.52 -9.29 -11.54
N VAL A 5 -1.01 -8.52 -12.48
CA VAL A 5 -0.16 -9.00 -13.57
C VAL A 5 1.21 -8.31 -13.50
N ILE A 6 2.27 -9.08 -13.51
CA ILE A 6 3.64 -8.57 -13.55
C ILE A 6 4.32 -9.04 -14.83
N VAL A 7 4.79 -8.11 -15.62
CA VAL A 7 5.58 -8.38 -16.82
C VAL A 7 7.04 -8.07 -16.53
N GLY A 8 7.88 -9.10 -16.56
CA GLY A 8 9.31 -8.96 -16.33
C GLY A 8 10.04 -8.26 -17.50
N ARG A 9 11.26 -7.79 -17.24
CA ARG A 9 12.07 -7.02 -18.22
C ARG A 9 12.27 -7.74 -19.55
N LEU A 10 12.41 -9.05 -19.53
CA LEU A 10 12.66 -9.86 -20.73
C LEU A 10 11.39 -10.08 -21.57
N ALA A 11 10.23 -9.94 -20.98
CA ALA A 11 8.93 -10.06 -21.65
C ALA A 11 8.33 -8.70 -22.06
N SER A 12 8.93 -7.62 -21.62
CA SER A 12 8.50 -6.25 -21.92
C SER A 12 9.25 -5.70 -23.14
N THR A 13 8.54 -5.12 -24.09
CA THR A 13 9.15 -4.46 -25.28
C THR A 13 9.99 -3.24 -24.92
N THR A 14 9.74 -2.64 -23.74
CA THR A 14 10.48 -1.48 -23.23
C THR A 14 11.67 -1.85 -22.35
N GLY A 15 11.87 -3.13 -22.05
CA GLY A 15 12.88 -3.61 -21.10
C GLY A 15 12.62 -3.18 -19.64
N ARG A 16 11.42 -2.71 -19.33
CA ARG A 16 11.01 -2.29 -17.98
C ARG A 16 10.08 -3.35 -17.39
N VAL A 17 10.04 -3.42 -16.06
CA VAL A 17 9.00 -4.15 -15.35
C VAL A 17 7.71 -3.36 -15.45
N ILE A 18 6.62 -4.05 -15.76
CA ILE A 18 5.27 -3.47 -15.79
C ILE A 18 4.44 -4.21 -14.76
N LEU A 19 3.74 -3.48 -13.90
CA LEU A 19 2.77 -4.02 -12.97
C LEU A 19 1.41 -3.45 -13.32
N GLY A 20 0.44 -4.33 -13.54
CA GLY A 20 -0.97 -3.99 -13.68
C GLY A 20 -1.75 -4.59 -12.52
N HIS A 21 -2.66 -3.81 -11.97
CA HIS A 21 -3.50 -4.23 -10.87
C HIS A 21 -4.96 -3.86 -11.14
N ASN A 22 -5.85 -4.79 -10.84
CA ASN A 22 -7.30 -4.57 -10.86
C ASN A 22 -7.86 -4.91 -9.49
N GLU A 23 -8.63 -3.99 -8.95
CA GLU A 23 -9.36 -4.15 -7.70
C GLU A 23 -10.85 -4.31 -7.98
N ASP A 24 -11.40 -5.45 -7.58
CA ASP A 24 -12.84 -5.73 -7.68
C ASP A 24 -13.50 -5.39 -6.34
N SER A 25 -13.92 -4.17 -6.19
CA SER A 25 -14.65 -3.70 -5.02
C SER A 25 -16.16 -3.63 -5.27
N GLY A 26 -16.95 -3.55 -4.20
CA GLY A 26 -18.41 -3.57 -4.23
C GLY A 26 -19.11 -2.33 -4.84
N GLY A 27 -18.44 -1.54 -5.66
CA GLY A 27 -18.93 -0.29 -6.23
C GLY A 27 -18.97 0.86 -5.21
N ARG A 28 -19.19 2.08 -5.68
CA ARG A 28 -19.18 3.32 -4.87
C ARG A 28 -17.87 3.62 -4.15
N CYS A 29 -16.75 3.08 -4.62
CA CYS A 29 -15.43 3.40 -4.12
C CYS A 29 -14.79 4.44 -5.04
N MET A 30 -14.09 5.41 -4.45
CA MET A 30 -13.29 6.37 -5.20
C MET A 30 -11.81 6.00 -5.09
N HIS A 31 -11.14 5.97 -6.23
CA HIS A 31 -9.69 5.86 -6.25
C HIS A 31 -9.07 7.25 -6.19
N GLN A 32 -8.16 7.44 -5.27
CA GLN A 32 -7.30 8.61 -5.21
C GLN A 32 -5.89 8.22 -5.61
N GLN A 33 -5.23 9.11 -6.35
CA GLN A 33 -3.86 8.94 -6.75
C GLN A 33 -3.12 10.25 -6.44
N PHE A 34 -2.01 10.14 -5.74
CA PHE A 34 -1.25 11.29 -5.30
C PHE A 34 0.23 10.97 -5.14
N TRP A 35 1.03 12.02 -5.16
CA TRP A 35 2.45 11.94 -4.91
C TRP A 35 2.76 12.36 -3.48
N VAL A 36 3.50 11.52 -2.77
CA VAL A 36 4.06 11.82 -1.46
C VAL A 36 5.54 12.09 -1.64
N PRO A 37 6.02 13.32 -1.36
CA PRO A 37 7.45 13.62 -1.47
C PRO A 37 8.25 12.77 -0.48
N GLY A 38 9.44 12.35 -0.90
CA GLY A 38 10.42 11.78 0.02
C GLY A 38 10.97 12.84 0.96
N GLY A 39 11.58 12.41 2.06
CA GLY A 39 12.12 13.31 3.05
C GLY A 39 13.02 12.62 4.07
N SER A 40 13.62 13.45 4.92
CA SER A 40 14.38 12.99 6.09
C SER A 40 13.52 13.10 7.34
N HIS A 41 13.65 12.14 8.23
CA HIS A 41 12.87 12.01 9.44
C HIS A 41 13.77 11.98 10.66
N SER A 42 13.25 12.42 11.80
CA SER A 42 13.99 12.45 13.05
C SER A 42 14.15 11.05 13.65
N ALA A 43 15.22 10.85 14.38
CA ALA A 43 15.41 9.61 15.11
C ALA A 43 14.31 9.41 16.15
N GLY A 44 13.74 8.22 16.22
CA GLY A 44 12.68 7.87 17.16
C GLY A 44 11.27 8.24 16.71
N GLU A 45 11.08 8.74 15.49
CA GLU A 45 9.76 8.88 14.90
C GLU A 45 9.14 7.51 14.59
N PHE A 46 7.81 7.46 14.58
CA PHE A 46 7.03 6.29 14.23
C PHE A 46 5.96 6.66 13.20
N VAL A 47 5.65 5.72 12.33
CA VAL A 47 4.43 5.75 11.49
C VAL A 47 3.33 5.03 12.26
N GLU A 48 2.19 5.67 12.39
CA GLU A 48 1.00 5.16 13.05
C GLU A 48 -0.18 5.38 12.10
N GLY A 49 -0.92 4.33 11.80
CA GLY A 49 -2.09 4.42 10.92
C GLY A 49 -3.28 5.07 11.63
N GLU A 50 -3.67 4.50 12.76
CA GLU A 50 -4.72 5.02 13.63
C GLU A 50 -4.19 5.19 15.06
N PRO A 51 -4.58 6.24 15.78
CA PRO A 51 -4.14 6.44 17.16
C PRO A 51 -4.44 5.24 18.06
N GLY A 52 -3.40 4.74 18.76
CA GLY A 52 -3.53 3.59 19.64
C GLY A 52 -3.50 2.22 18.96
N ARG A 53 -3.22 2.19 17.66
CA ARG A 53 -3.02 0.98 16.86
C ARG A 53 -1.54 0.67 16.67
N ALA A 54 -1.27 -0.32 15.83
CA ALA A 54 0.09 -0.71 15.49
C ALA A 54 0.91 0.45 14.92
N ARG A 55 2.15 0.52 15.28
CA ARG A 55 3.10 1.54 14.81
C ARG A 55 4.44 0.89 14.44
N VAL A 56 5.09 1.44 13.43
CA VAL A 56 6.42 1.00 13.02
C VAL A 56 7.41 2.15 13.13
N PRO A 57 8.69 1.86 13.44
CA PRO A 57 9.72 2.89 13.40
C PRO A 57 9.77 3.54 12.01
N GLN A 58 9.79 4.88 11.97
CA GLN A 58 9.95 5.63 10.74
C GLN A 58 11.36 5.40 10.17
N ALA A 59 11.43 5.16 8.85
CA ALA A 59 12.73 5.12 8.17
C ALA A 59 13.40 6.50 8.23
N PRO A 60 14.72 6.59 8.46
CA PRO A 60 15.42 7.88 8.53
C PRO A 60 15.31 8.72 7.26
N VAL A 61 15.15 8.06 6.12
CA VAL A 61 14.93 8.69 4.82
C VAL A 61 13.85 7.91 4.08
N THR A 62 12.88 8.63 3.57
CA THR A 62 11.84 8.09 2.70
C THR A 62 12.05 8.54 1.26
N LEU A 63 11.67 7.70 0.32
CA LEU A 63 11.67 8.01 -1.10
C LEU A 63 10.36 8.70 -1.50
N GLY A 64 10.41 9.52 -2.53
CA GLY A 64 9.21 10.01 -3.16
C GLY A 64 8.38 8.84 -3.68
N THR A 65 7.09 8.84 -3.40
CA THR A 65 6.21 7.71 -3.66
C THR A 65 4.91 8.18 -4.32
N TYR A 66 4.60 7.60 -5.46
CA TYR A 66 3.28 7.67 -6.06
C TYR A 66 2.39 6.64 -5.36
N TRP A 67 1.28 7.09 -4.87
CA TRP A 67 0.38 6.32 -4.05
C TRP A 67 -0.99 6.19 -4.69
N SER A 68 -1.58 5.00 -4.65
CA SER A 68 -2.95 4.74 -5.07
C SER A 68 -3.73 4.17 -3.90
N ASN A 69 -4.81 4.80 -3.56
CA ASN A 69 -5.63 4.47 -2.39
C ASN A 69 -7.09 4.38 -2.82
N MET A 70 -7.84 3.51 -2.18
CA MET A 70 -9.29 3.39 -2.35
C MET A 70 -9.99 4.00 -1.14
N LEU A 71 -10.87 4.96 -1.40
CA LEU A 71 -11.79 5.51 -0.42
C LEU A 71 -13.14 4.80 -0.53
N ALA A 72 -13.49 4.03 0.46
CA ALA A 72 -14.79 3.41 0.55
C ALA A 72 -15.77 4.30 1.35
N PRO A 73 -17.10 4.16 1.13
CA PRO A 73 -18.09 5.03 1.78
C PRO A 73 -18.18 4.85 3.29
N ALA A 74 -17.81 3.68 3.80
CA ALA A 74 -17.86 3.41 5.22
C ALA A 74 -16.55 3.84 5.92
N PRO A 75 -16.61 4.45 7.10
CA PRO A 75 -15.42 4.77 7.90
C PRO A 75 -14.57 3.50 8.15
N GLY A 76 -13.25 3.62 8.03
CA GLY A 76 -12.33 2.52 8.26
C GLY A 76 -12.28 1.45 7.17
N SER A 77 -12.98 1.64 6.06
CA SER A 77 -12.97 0.72 4.93
C SER A 77 -12.11 1.18 3.76
N SER A 78 -11.38 2.27 3.92
CA SER A 78 -10.39 2.72 2.96
C SER A 78 -9.10 1.93 3.12
N PHE A 79 -8.46 1.60 2.01
CA PHE A 79 -7.18 0.89 2.04
C PHE A 79 -6.30 1.24 0.84
N ASP A 80 -5.01 0.99 1.03
CA ASP A 80 -4.01 1.25 0.01
C ASP A 80 -3.97 0.12 -1.02
N GLN A 81 -4.01 0.49 -2.28
CA GLN A 81 -4.03 -0.46 -3.38
C GLN A 81 -2.68 -0.67 -4.04
N GLY A 82 -1.87 0.36 -4.06
CA GLY A 82 -0.57 0.26 -4.68
C GLY A 82 0.27 1.50 -4.54
N MET A 83 1.54 1.32 -4.76
CA MET A 83 2.52 2.40 -4.73
C MET A 83 3.66 2.14 -5.71
N ALA A 84 4.30 3.22 -6.16
CA ALA A 84 5.54 3.19 -6.90
C ALA A 84 6.48 4.28 -6.37
N ASN A 85 7.74 3.96 -6.10
CA ASN A 85 8.69 4.93 -5.56
C ASN A 85 9.79 5.32 -6.55
N ASP A 86 10.57 6.35 -6.20
CA ASP A 86 11.68 6.87 -6.98
C ASP A 86 12.80 5.85 -7.26
N ALA A 87 12.90 4.78 -6.46
CA ALA A 87 13.84 3.70 -6.70
C ALA A 87 13.32 2.67 -7.73
N GLY A 88 12.10 2.86 -8.24
CA GLY A 88 11.46 1.96 -9.20
C GLY A 88 10.88 0.69 -8.57
N VAL A 89 10.66 0.69 -7.26
CA VAL A 89 9.91 -0.38 -6.59
C VAL A 89 8.43 -0.11 -6.75
N VAL A 90 7.69 -1.14 -7.14
CA VAL A 90 6.23 -1.09 -7.30
C VAL A 90 5.61 -2.18 -6.44
N MET A 91 4.58 -1.84 -5.71
CA MET A 91 3.81 -2.74 -4.86
C MET A 91 2.33 -2.59 -5.16
N CYS A 92 1.58 -3.67 -4.95
CA CYS A 92 0.12 -3.64 -4.92
C CYS A 92 -0.40 -4.61 -3.85
N SER A 93 -1.59 -4.33 -3.38
CA SER A 93 -2.30 -5.15 -2.39
C SER A 93 -3.31 -6.06 -3.08
N ASN A 94 -3.35 -7.31 -2.67
CA ASN A 94 -4.42 -8.24 -3.04
C ASN A 94 -4.98 -8.84 -1.76
N SER A 95 -6.29 -8.78 -1.56
CA SER A 95 -6.93 -9.51 -0.49
C SER A 95 -6.79 -11.00 -0.72
N GLY A 96 -6.24 -11.70 0.24
CA GLY A 96 -6.15 -13.16 0.26
C GLY A 96 -6.74 -13.69 1.56
N GLY A 97 -7.33 -14.88 1.52
CA GLY A 97 -7.61 -15.62 2.74
C GLY A 97 -6.29 -16.22 3.25
N ASP A 98 -6.09 -16.22 4.55
CA ASP A 98 -5.03 -16.96 5.19
C ASP A 98 -5.59 -18.07 6.05
N SER A 99 -4.74 -18.95 6.52
CA SER A 99 -5.09 -20.06 7.43
C SER A 99 -4.81 -19.72 8.89
N TYR A 100 -4.50 -18.47 9.20
CA TYR A 100 -4.19 -18.05 10.54
C TYR A 100 -5.45 -17.69 11.31
N ASP A 101 -5.84 -18.55 12.27
CA ASP A 101 -7.00 -18.37 13.15
C ASP A 101 -6.66 -17.55 14.41
N GLY A 102 -5.49 -16.94 14.49
CA GLY A 102 -5.07 -16.14 15.63
C GLY A 102 -5.79 -14.78 15.68
N HIS A 103 -6.18 -14.37 16.87
CA HIS A 103 -6.63 -13.00 17.10
C HIS A 103 -5.42 -12.09 17.26
N LEU A 104 -5.33 -11.08 16.40
CA LEU A 104 -4.37 -10.00 16.59
C LEU A 104 -4.83 -9.10 17.73
N SER A 105 -3.91 -8.65 18.55
CA SER A 105 -4.19 -7.62 19.55
C SER A 105 -4.47 -6.28 18.88
N ASP A 106 -5.10 -5.37 19.59
CA ASP A 106 -5.35 -4.00 19.09
C ASP A 106 -4.05 -3.26 18.74
N GLU A 107 -2.92 -3.65 19.36
CA GLU A 107 -1.59 -3.09 19.08
C GLU A 107 -0.98 -3.62 17.76
N GLU A 108 -1.47 -4.77 17.27
CA GLU A 108 -0.99 -5.42 16.04
C GLU A 108 -1.89 -5.10 14.83
N VAL A 109 -3.09 -4.59 15.05
CA VAL A 109 -4.08 -4.28 14.01
C VAL A 109 -3.95 -2.82 13.59
N GLY A 110 -4.06 -2.54 12.29
CA GLY A 110 -4.36 -1.21 11.80
C GLY A 110 -3.16 -0.37 11.38
N LEU A 111 -2.13 -0.99 10.83
CA LEU A 111 -1.06 -0.25 10.14
C LEU A 111 -1.45 0.18 8.71
N PHE A 112 -2.46 -0.50 8.13
CA PHE A 112 -2.90 -0.29 6.73
C PHE A 112 -4.42 -0.43 6.61
#